data_ffe732eb30a7faeafd34a62d514ddd80
#
_entry.id   ffe732eb30a7faeafd34a62d514ddd80
#
_cell.length_a   1.000
_cell.length_b   1.000
_cell.length_c   1.000
_cell.angle_alpha   90.00
_cell.angle_beta   90.00
_cell.angle_gamma   90.00
#
_symmetry.space_group_name_H-M   'P 1'
#
loop_
_entity.id
_entity.type
_entity.pdbx_description
1 polymer ?
#
loop_
_entity_poly.entity_id
_entity_poly.type
_entity_poly.pdbx_seq_one_letter_code
_entity_poly.pdbx_strand_id
1 'polypeptide(L)'
;NAFMSVSLDPMLVIVSIDEKAMMYEKIIDANHFSICFLREDQQDYSMIFANQKQPDHPIQFDRFDGQPILKNPLAAITCSKYELKQAGDHMLVLGEVKNILINEGKPLLYYQGQYKKITE
;
A
#
# COMPACT_ATOMS: atom_id res chain seq x y z
N ASN A 1 8.88 -4.76 2.24
CA ASN A 1 8.11 -3.53 2.21
C ASN A 1 8.71 -2.49 1.32
N ALA A 2 7.87 -1.93 0.51
CA ALA A 2 8.27 -1.00 -0.55
C ALA A 2 7.78 0.42 -0.27
N PHE A 3 7.71 0.82 1.01
CA PHE A 3 7.15 2.11 1.42
C PHE A 3 8.09 2.81 2.39
N MET A 4 8.20 4.14 2.21
CA MET A 4 8.99 4.98 3.11
C MET A 4 8.45 6.41 3.09
N SER A 5 8.52 7.09 4.21
CA SER A 5 8.28 8.53 4.24
C SER A 5 9.50 9.28 3.68
N VAL A 6 9.27 10.41 3.02
CA VAL A 6 10.33 11.16 2.34
C VAL A 6 10.44 12.58 2.86
N SER A 7 9.33 13.30 2.97
CA SER A 7 9.34 14.73 3.27
C SER A 7 8.10 15.11 4.07
N LEU A 8 8.21 16.16 4.89
CA LEU A 8 7.07 16.68 5.63
C LEU A 8 6.43 17.89 4.95
N ASP A 9 7.21 18.68 4.22
CA ASP A 9 6.68 19.87 3.56
C ASP A 9 7.37 20.06 2.19
N PRO A 10 6.73 19.64 1.09
CA PRO A 10 5.43 18.96 1.04
C PRO A 10 5.49 17.58 1.66
N MET A 11 4.33 17.06 2.08
CA MET A 11 4.26 15.74 2.68
C MET A 11 4.35 14.68 1.59
N LEU A 12 5.49 14.03 1.50
CA LEU A 12 5.78 13.05 0.43
C LEU A 12 6.09 11.69 1.03
N VAL A 13 5.60 10.67 0.33
CA VAL A 13 5.93 9.27 0.57
C VAL A 13 6.41 8.65 -0.73
N ILE A 14 7.10 7.52 -0.63
CA ILE A 14 7.60 6.80 -1.79
C ILE A 14 7.21 5.33 -1.68
N VAL A 15 6.79 4.76 -2.81
CA VAL A 15 6.62 3.31 -2.94
C VAL A 15 7.46 2.82 -4.10
N SER A 16 8.00 1.61 -3.97
CA SER A 16 8.83 0.97 -4.99
C SER A 16 8.03 -0.19 -5.58
N ILE A 17 7.80 -0.15 -6.88
CA ILE A 17 6.96 -1.12 -7.59
C ILE A 17 7.81 -1.87 -8.60
N ASP A 18 7.84 -3.20 -8.48
CA ASP A 18 8.51 -4.07 -9.44
C ASP A 18 7.81 -3.92 -10.80
N GLU A 19 8.59 -3.78 -11.88
CA GLU A 19 8.03 -3.65 -13.22
C GLU A 19 7.22 -4.88 -13.66
N LYS A 20 7.40 -6.03 -12.99
CA LYS A 20 6.62 -7.24 -13.23
C LYS A 20 5.35 -7.31 -12.41
N ALA A 21 5.12 -6.37 -11.49
CA ALA A 21 3.92 -6.35 -10.67
C ALA A 21 2.70 -6.05 -11.52
N MET A 22 1.56 -6.68 -11.18
CA MET A 22 0.32 -6.49 -11.93
C MET A 22 -0.16 -5.04 -11.93
N MET A 23 0.12 -4.30 -10.86
CA MET A 23 -0.32 -2.91 -10.75
C MET A 23 0.67 -1.89 -11.34
N TYR A 24 1.79 -2.34 -11.88
CA TYR A 24 2.84 -1.45 -12.39
C TYR A 24 2.29 -0.43 -13.40
N GLU A 25 1.64 -0.91 -14.45
CA GLU A 25 1.11 -0.01 -15.49
C GLU A 25 -0.01 0.88 -14.95
N LYS A 26 -0.85 0.34 -14.06
CA LYS A 26 -1.95 1.11 -13.48
C LYS A 26 -1.43 2.27 -12.64
N ILE A 27 -0.41 2.05 -11.82
CA ILE A 27 0.11 3.11 -10.97
C ILE A 27 0.88 4.15 -11.75
N ILE A 28 1.55 3.75 -12.82
CA ILE A 28 2.25 4.71 -13.69
C ILE A 28 1.27 5.64 -14.40
N ASP A 29 0.13 5.11 -14.84
CA ASP A 29 -0.86 5.91 -15.57
C ASP A 29 -1.79 6.72 -14.65
N ALA A 30 -1.91 6.32 -13.40
CA ALA A 30 -2.82 6.98 -12.46
C ALA A 30 -2.26 8.33 -11.99
N ASN A 31 -3.15 9.31 -11.81
CA ASN A 31 -2.80 10.60 -11.22
C ASN A 31 -2.92 10.57 -9.69
N HIS A 32 -3.68 9.62 -9.16
CA HIS A 32 -3.94 9.46 -7.73
C HIS A 32 -3.84 7.99 -7.38
N PHE A 33 -3.45 7.70 -6.17
CA PHE A 33 -3.42 6.32 -5.67
C PHE A 33 -3.60 6.31 -4.16
N SER A 34 -3.88 5.13 -3.64
CA SER A 34 -4.00 4.92 -2.20
C SER A 34 -3.00 3.88 -1.73
N ILE A 35 -2.61 3.98 -0.47
CA ILE A 35 -1.74 3.02 0.20
C ILE A 35 -2.47 2.56 1.45
N CYS A 36 -2.61 1.23 1.61
CA CYS A 36 -3.24 0.64 2.78
C CYS A 36 -2.20 -0.08 3.62
N PHE A 37 -2.27 0.15 4.92
CA PHE A 37 -1.45 -0.56 5.91
C PHE A 37 -2.32 -1.62 6.56
N LEU A 38 -1.86 -2.87 6.54
CA LEU A 38 -2.68 -3.99 6.95
C LEU A 38 -2.67 -4.19 8.46
N ARG A 39 -3.80 -4.66 8.97
CA ARG A 39 -3.96 -5.10 10.36
C ARG A 39 -3.43 -6.52 10.50
N GLU A 40 -3.14 -6.91 11.74
CA GLU A 40 -2.61 -8.25 12.01
C GLU A 40 -3.56 -9.39 11.60
N ASP A 41 -4.86 -9.11 11.48
CA ASP A 41 -5.86 -10.09 11.03
C ASP A 41 -6.10 -10.05 9.51
N GLN A 42 -5.28 -9.36 8.77
CA GLN A 42 -5.42 -9.21 7.31
C GLN A 42 -4.29 -9.89 6.54
N GLN A 43 -3.71 -10.94 7.09
CA GLN A 43 -2.64 -11.69 6.44
C GLN A 43 -3.06 -12.21 5.07
N ASP A 44 -4.33 -12.59 4.91
CA ASP A 44 -4.84 -13.09 3.62
C ASP A 44 -4.71 -12.05 2.52
N TYR A 45 -4.99 -10.79 2.80
CA TYR A 45 -4.82 -9.73 1.80
C TYR A 45 -3.37 -9.62 1.35
N SER A 46 -2.43 -9.68 2.30
CA SER A 46 -1.01 -9.65 1.95
C SER A 46 -0.62 -10.79 1.02
N MET A 47 -1.08 -12.00 1.32
CA MET A 47 -0.79 -13.19 0.51
C MET A 47 -1.45 -13.12 -0.86
N ILE A 48 -2.68 -12.65 -0.93
CA ILE A 48 -3.42 -12.52 -2.20
C ILE A 48 -2.70 -11.54 -3.13
N PHE A 49 -2.34 -10.37 -2.63
CA PHE A 49 -1.68 -9.35 -3.45
C PHE A 49 -0.23 -9.69 -3.79
N ALA A 50 0.38 -10.63 -3.06
CA ALA A 50 1.70 -11.18 -3.40
C ALA A 50 1.62 -12.40 -4.30
N ASN A 51 0.43 -12.76 -4.79
CA ASN A 51 0.18 -13.95 -5.63
C ASN A 51 0.53 -15.27 -4.93
N GLN A 52 0.45 -15.30 -3.60
CA GLN A 52 0.72 -16.50 -2.81
C GLN A 52 -0.55 -17.23 -2.41
N LYS A 53 -1.71 -16.66 -2.68
CA LYS A 53 -3.00 -17.23 -2.35
C LYS A 53 -4.06 -16.71 -3.33
N GLN A 54 -5.01 -17.56 -3.69
CA GLN A 54 -6.18 -17.14 -4.48
C GLN A 54 -7.29 -16.70 -3.53
N PRO A 55 -8.03 -15.62 -3.85
CA PRO A 55 -9.14 -15.22 -3.01
C PRO A 55 -10.31 -16.20 -3.14
N ASP A 56 -10.94 -16.52 -2.01
CA ASP A 56 -12.14 -17.36 -1.99
C ASP A 56 -13.36 -16.62 -2.54
N HIS A 57 -13.36 -15.30 -2.38
CA HIS A 57 -14.41 -14.41 -2.85
C HIS A 57 -13.79 -13.21 -3.52
N PRO A 58 -14.51 -12.51 -4.42
CA PRO A 58 -14.03 -11.23 -4.94
C PRO A 58 -13.69 -10.28 -3.81
N ILE A 59 -12.54 -9.63 -3.90
CA ILE A 59 -12.13 -8.66 -2.90
C ILE A 59 -13.02 -7.44 -3.02
N GLN A 60 -13.60 -7.02 -1.87
CA GLN A 60 -14.42 -5.83 -1.80
C GLN A 60 -13.59 -4.66 -1.31
N PHE A 61 -13.84 -3.50 -1.91
CA PHE A 61 -13.13 -2.27 -1.56
C PHE A 61 -14.11 -1.27 -0.98
N ASP A 62 -13.63 -0.49 -0.02
CA ASP A 62 -14.29 0.72 0.44
C ASP A 62 -13.77 1.91 -0.36
N ARG A 63 -14.38 3.07 -0.16
CA ARG A 63 -13.95 4.32 -0.74
C ARG A 63 -13.49 5.27 0.36
N PHE A 64 -12.36 5.92 0.11
CA PHE A 64 -11.84 6.96 0.97
C PHE A 64 -11.23 8.05 0.09
N ASP A 65 -11.69 9.28 0.25
CA ASP A 65 -11.22 10.42 -0.55
C ASP A 65 -11.32 10.13 -2.07
N GLY A 66 -12.39 9.45 -2.49
CA GLY A 66 -12.60 9.09 -3.87
C GLY A 66 -11.75 7.94 -4.39
N GLN A 67 -10.92 7.35 -3.56
CA GLN A 67 -10.02 6.26 -3.95
C GLN A 67 -10.48 4.93 -3.35
N PRO A 68 -10.28 3.81 -4.06
CA PRO A 68 -10.55 2.50 -3.47
C PRO A 68 -9.49 2.18 -2.41
N ILE A 69 -9.97 1.65 -1.29
CA ILE A 69 -9.09 1.13 -0.23
C ILE A 69 -9.60 -0.23 0.20
N LEU A 70 -8.75 -1.03 0.81
CA LEU A 70 -9.19 -2.28 1.42
C LEU A 70 -10.09 -1.98 2.61
N LYS A 71 -11.00 -2.92 2.93
CA LYS A 71 -11.89 -2.75 4.07
C LYS A 71 -11.11 -2.83 5.38
N ASN A 72 -11.42 -1.94 6.30
CA ASN A 72 -10.90 -1.92 7.68
C ASN A 72 -9.36 -2.02 7.73
N PRO A 73 -8.62 -1.20 6.96
CA PRO A 73 -7.17 -1.23 7.08
C PRO A 73 -6.73 -0.66 8.43
N LEU A 74 -5.51 -0.93 8.85
CA LEU A 74 -4.95 -0.24 10.01
C LEU A 74 -4.87 1.26 9.73
N ALA A 75 -4.42 1.60 8.53
CA ALA A 75 -4.40 2.98 8.06
C ALA A 75 -4.49 2.99 6.54
N ALA A 76 -4.94 4.09 5.99
CA ALA A 76 -4.93 4.33 4.54
C ALA A 76 -4.50 5.76 4.27
N ILE A 77 -3.74 5.93 3.21
CA ILE A 77 -3.27 7.23 2.74
C ILE A 77 -3.73 7.40 1.31
N THR A 78 -4.28 8.55 0.97
CA THR A 78 -4.51 8.91 -0.42
C THR A 78 -3.46 9.90 -0.86
N CYS A 79 -2.96 9.72 -2.09
CA CYS A 79 -1.89 10.52 -2.65
C CYS A 79 -2.25 11.00 -4.05
N SER A 80 -1.75 12.18 -4.40
CA SER A 80 -1.58 12.53 -5.81
C SER A 80 -0.17 12.15 -6.22
N LYS A 81 -0.01 11.69 -7.47
CA LYS A 81 1.30 11.31 -7.98
C LYS A 81 2.16 12.56 -8.12
N TYR A 82 3.34 12.53 -7.51
CA TYR A 82 4.25 13.66 -7.47
C TYR A 82 5.37 13.49 -8.48
N GLU A 83 6.03 12.33 -8.51
CA GLU A 83 7.13 12.06 -9.41
C GLU A 83 7.30 10.56 -9.60
N LEU A 84 7.77 10.15 -10.79
CA LEU A 84 8.16 8.78 -11.09
C LEU A 84 9.66 8.76 -11.37
N LYS A 85 10.34 7.72 -10.89
CA LYS A 85 11.76 7.52 -11.18
C LYS A 85 12.05 6.04 -11.38
N GLN A 86 12.54 5.69 -12.55
CA GLN A 86 12.99 4.32 -12.83
C GLN A 86 14.28 4.05 -12.06
N ALA A 87 14.34 2.96 -11.34
CA ALA A 87 15.52 2.53 -10.60
C ALA A 87 15.68 1.03 -10.78
N GLY A 88 16.56 0.62 -11.73
CA GLY A 88 16.74 -0.79 -12.05
C GLY A 88 15.43 -1.40 -12.58
N ASP A 89 15.02 -2.52 -11.99
CA ASP A 89 13.78 -3.23 -12.37
C ASP A 89 12.57 -2.77 -11.54
N HIS A 90 12.67 -1.63 -10.87
CA HIS A 90 11.59 -1.04 -10.08
C HIS A 90 11.32 0.39 -10.52
N MET A 91 10.09 0.82 -10.31
CA MET A 91 9.69 2.20 -10.45
C MET A 91 9.47 2.78 -9.06
N LEU A 92 10.14 3.87 -8.76
CA LEU A 92 9.91 4.63 -7.54
C LEU A 92 8.80 5.63 -7.82
N VAL A 93 7.71 5.53 -7.06
CA VAL A 93 6.54 6.38 -7.21
C VAL A 93 6.45 7.28 -5.99
N LEU A 94 6.67 8.57 -6.19
CA LEU A 94 6.50 9.54 -5.12
C LEU A 94 5.07 10.05 -5.14
N GLY A 95 4.45 10.06 -3.96
CA GLY A 95 3.11 10.58 -3.79
C GLY A 95 3.08 11.71 -2.79
N GLU A 96 2.31 12.73 -3.11
CA GLU A 96 1.99 13.78 -2.15
C GLU A 96 0.75 13.37 -1.37
N VAL A 97 0.89 13.28 -0.06
CA VAL A 97 -0.20 12.83 0.81
C VAL A 97 -1.31 13.87 0.84
N LYS A 98 -2.53 13.44 0.56
CA LYS A 98 -3.71 14.30 0.55
C LYS A 98 -4.57 14.08 1.80
N ASN A 99 -4.86 12.83 2.12
CA ASN A 99 -5.69 12.49 3.28
C ASN A 99 -5.18 11.22 3.94
N ILE A 100 -5.44 11.10 5.24
CA ILE A 100 -5.00 9.97 6.05
C ILE A 100 -6.19 9.47 6.86
N LEU A 101 -6.40 8.15 6.84
CA LEU A 101 -7.39 7.46 7.67
C LEU A 101 -6.63 6.55 8.62
N ILE A 102 -6.94 6.61 9.90
CA ILE A 102 -6.33 5.76 10.92
C ILE A 102 -7.41 5.05 11.70
N ASN A 103 -7.29 3.73 11.80
CA ASN A 103 -8.14 2.88 12.62
C ASN A 103 -7.35 2.33 13.80
N GLU A 104 -8.07 1.87 14.81
CA GLU A 104 -7.42 1.18 15.93
C GLU A 104 -7.07 -0.24 15.55
N GLY A 105 -6.00 -0.77 16.15
CA GLY A 105 -5.56 -2.12 15.91
C GLY A 105 -4.05 -2.24 15.94
N LYS A 106 -3.56 -3.42 15.60
CA LYS A 106 -2.13 -3.72 15.56
C LYS A 106 -1.72 -4.03 14.13
N PRO A 107 -0.49 -3.65 13.73
CA PRO A 107 -0.04 -3.86 12.36
C PRO A 107 0.26 -5.33 12.08
N LEU A 108 0.10 -5.70 10.82
CA LEU A 108 0.61 -6.96 10.29
C LEU A 108 2.11 -6.81 10.10
N LEU A 109 2.89 -7.73 10.67
CA LEU A 109 4.35 -7.71 10.59
C LEU A 109 4.85 -8.87 9.74
N TYR A 110 5.92 -8.61 9.00
CA TYR A 110 6.60 -9.63 8.22
C TYR A 110 8.09 -9.55 8.51
N TYR A 111 8.66 -10.64 9.05
CA TYR A 111 10.04 -10.65 9.49
C TYR A 111 10.66 -12.01 9.22
N GLN A 112 11.80 -12.01 8.55
CA GLN A 112 12.52 -13.24 8.19
C GLN A 112 11.66 -14.27 7.48
N GLY A 113 10.84 -13.81 6.52
CA GLY A 113 9.98 -14.68 5.74
C GLY A 113 8.73 -15.19 6.46
N GLN A 114 8.39 -14.63 7.61
CA GLN A 114 7.24 -15.08 8.42
C GLN A 114 6.38 -13.91 8.85
N TYR A 115 5.07 -14.15 8.90
CA TYR A 115 4.14 -13.20 9.49
C TYR A 115 4.25 -13.27 11.02
N LYS A 116 4.25 -12.10 11.63
CA LYS A 116 4.42 -11.95 13.08
C LYS A 116 3.37 -11.01 13.63
N LYS A 117 3.24 -11.03 14.97
CA LYS A 117 2.37 -10.13 15.71
C LYS A 117 3.16 -9.44 16.80
N ILE A 118 2.71 -8.23 17.13
CA ILE A 118 3.24 -7.52 18.30
C ILE A 118 2.68 -8.20 19.54
N THR A 119 3.58 -8.56 20.46
CA THR A 119 3.19 -9.05 21.79
C THR A 119 3.68 -8.04 22.83
N GLU A 120 2.81 -7.71 23.77
CA GLU A 120 3.14 -6.82 24.89
C GLU A 120 3.14 -7.59 26.20
#